data_54de42467ee529daa53c6dc7b05b0b5e
#
_entry.id   54de42467ee529daa53c6dc7b05b0b5e
#
_cell.length_a   1.000
_cell.length_b   1.000
_cell.length_c   1.000
_cell.angle_alpha   90.00
_cell.angle_beta   90.00
_cell.angle_gamma   90.00
#
_symmetry.space_group_name_H-M   'P 1'
#
loop_
_entity.id
_entity.type
_entity.pdbx_description
1 polymer ?
#
loop_
_entity_poly.entity_id
_entity_poly.type
_entity_poly.pdbx_seq_one_letter_code
_entity_poly.pdbx_strand_id
1 'polypeptide(L)'
;MFSNAQVVQKDEITKSVIRIVASINKAKEQEDKTKPKKEHWYDNIGIRGYAQVRYNGLLSSNDKVSCDQCDKSWGTTSTAADAKSNNGFFIRRARIVFSGQIHPNVYFYIQPDFASSPTSGVNNFAQIRDAYFDLSFDTKKEFRVRVGQSKVPFGFENLQSSQNRLTLDRNDALNSAVSNERDLGVFFYWAPSKIRDRFAMLVKDGYKGSGDYGVFAFGAYNGQTANKSEANRNLHVVTRVSYPFVIGDQIIEPGIQAYTGKWAFGSELSSGVTTPNKLNTIDQRVAATFVLYPK
;
A
#
# COMPACT_ATOMS: atom_id res chain seq x y z
N MET A 1 11.55 -58.88 3.13
CA MET A 1 10.80 -58.66 4.39
C MET A 1 10.69 -57.18 4.81
N PHE A 2 11.32 -56.25 4.16
CA PHE A 2 11.28 -54.82 4.53
C PHE A 2 10.14 -54.00 3.91
N SER A 3 9.41 -54.55 2.94
CA SER A 3 8.36 -53.83 2.20
C SER A 3 7.03 -53.66 2.98
N ASN A 4 6.64 -54.60 3.81
CA ASN A 4 5.35 -54.58 4.50
C ASN A 4 5.31 -53.59 5.72
N ALA A 5 6.43 -53.39 6.41
CA ALA A 5 6.49 -52.50 7.55
C ALA A 5 6.37 -51.02 7.11
N GLN A 6 6.94 -50.63 6.00
CA GLN A 6 6.84 -49.28 5.46
C GLN A 6 5.43 -48.93 4.96
N VAL A 7 4.72 -49.89 4.39
CA VAL A 7 3.34 -49.71 3.94
C VAL A 7 2.39 -49.55 5.11
N VAL A 8 2.54 -50.36 6.17
CA VAL A 8 1.73 -50.26 7.38
C VAL A 8 1.96 -48.92 8.10
N GLN A 9 3.23 -48.47 8.19
CA GLN A 9 3.55 -47.19 8.82
C GLN A 9 2.98 -45.99 8.02
N LYS A 10 2.98 -46.04 6.72
CA LYS A 10 2.40 -45.03 5.84
C LYS A 10 0.87 -44.93 5.99
N ASP A 11 0.20 -46.07 6.15
CA ASP A 11 -1.23 -46.12 6.38
C ASP A 11 -1.64 -45.55 7.76
N GLU A 12 -0.86 -45.84 8.80
CA GLU A 12 -1.13 -45.26 10.14
C GLU A 12 -0.92 -43.74 10.16
N ILE A 13 0.13 -43.24 9.52
CA ILE A 13 0.38 -41.80 9.38
C ILE A 13 -0.79 -41.14 8.59
N THR A 14 -1.23 -41.76 7.50
CA THR A 14 -2.35 -41.26 6.72
C THR A 14 -3.65 -41.19 7.51
N LYS A 15 -3.95 -42.24 8.29
CA LYS A 15 -5.12 -42.26 9.19
C LYS A 15 -5.02 -41.20 10.29
N SER A 16 -3.84 -40.98 10.83
CA SER A 16 -3.60 -39.94 11.85
C SER A 16 -3.79 -38.54 11.29
N VAL A 17 -3.27 -38.27 10.10
CA VAL A 17 -3.45 -36.99 9.40
C VAL A 17 -4.94 -36.73 9.09
N ILE A 18 -5.66 -37.73 8.60
CA ILE A 18 -7.12 -37.61 8.34
C ILE A 18 -7.88 -37.28 9.63
N ARG A 19 -7.55 -37.92 10.77
CA ARG A 19 -8.19 -37.61 12.05
C ARG A 19 -7.89 -36.20 12.54
N ILE A 20 -6.63 -35.72 12.39
CA ILE A 20 -6.24 -34.36 12.74
C ILE A 20 -6.98 -33.35 11.86
N VAL A 21 -7.05 -33.56 10.55
CA VAL A 21 -7.80 -32.69 9.63
C VAL A 21 -9.29 -32.67 9.98
N ALA A 22 -9.88 -33.81 10.30
CA ALA A 22 -11.29 -33.88 10.71
C ALA A 22 -11.54 -33.14 12.04
N SER A 23 -10.63 -33.24 13.01
CA SER A 23 -10.74 -32.53 14.28
C SER A 23 -10.59 -31.00 14.09
N ILE A 24 -9.66 -30.55 13.24
CA ILE A 24 -9.49 -29.14 12.88
C ILE A 24 -10.75 -28.60 12.18
N ASN A 25 -11.31 -29.34 11.25
CA ASN A 25 -12.54 -28.93 10.55
C ASN A 25 -13.73 -28.85 11.53
N LYS A 26 -13.87 -29.81 12.43
CA LYS A 26 -14.90 -29.80 13.46
C LYS A 26 -14.73 -28.63 14.45
N ALA A 27 -13.51 -28.32 14.84
CA ALA A 27 -13.21 -27.14 15.66
C ALA A 27 -13.55 -25.82 14.95
N LYS A 28 -13.22 -25.71 13.66
CA LYS A 28 -13.61 -24.54 12.84
C LYS A 28 -15.13 -24.40 12.68
N GLU A 29 -15.85 -25.51 12.46
CA GLU A 29 -17.31 -25.49 12.40
C GLU A 29 -17.96 -25.07 13.72
N GLN A 30 -17.38 -25.49 14.85
CA GLN A 30 -17.85 -25.05 16.17
C GLN A 30 -17.54 -23.56 16.42
N GLU A 31 -16.36 -23.10 16.03
CA GLU A 31 -15.97 -21.69 16.12
C GLU A 31 -16.88 -20.79 15.26
N ASP A 32 -17.24 -21.25 14.06
CA ASP A 32 -18.17 -20.51 13.18
C ASP A 32 -19.61 -20.48 13.72
N LYS A 33 -20.06 -21.55 14.41
CA LYS A 33 -21.39 -21.57 15.05
C LYS A 33 -21.47 -20.67 16.30
N THR A 34 -20.35 -20.35 16.93
CA THR A 34 -20.32 -19.47 18.12
C THR A 34 -20.14 -18.00 17.75
N LYS A 35 -19.79 -17.68 16.50
CA LYS A 35 -19.73 -16.29 16.04
C LYS A 35 -21.13 -15.69 15.95
N PRO A 36 -21.35 -14.48 16.48
CA PRO A 36 -22.64 -13.81 16.35
C PRO A 36 -22.99 -13.69 14.85
N LYS A 37 -24.24 -14.05 14.51
CA LYS A 37 -24.73 -13.92 13.15
C LYS A 37 -24.74 -12.45 12.78
N LYS A 38 -24.01 -12.11 11.71
CA LYS A 38 -23.99 -10.75 11.19
C LYS A 38 -25.29 -10.48 10.45
N GLU A 39 -26.14 -9.64 11.01
CA GLU A 39 -27.48 -9.35 10.50
C GLU A 39 -27.51 -8.18 9.52
N HIS A 40 -26.55 -7.24 9.69
CA HIS A 40 -26.52 -6.01 8.92
C HIS A 40 -25.22 -5.89 8.11
N TRP A 41 -25.27 -5.14 7.00
CA TRP A 41 -24.10 -4.91 6.15
C TRP A 41 -22.93 -4.23 6.92
N TYR A 42 -23.24 -3.37 7.89
CA TYR A 42 -22.24 -2.69 8.71
C TYR A 42 -21.56 -3.59 9.73
N ASP A 43 -22.12 -4.76 10.06
CA ASP A 43 -21.46 -5.76 10.93
C ASP A 43 -20.20 -6.34 10.30
N ASN A 44 -20.00 -6.11 9.00
CA ASN A 44 -18.81 -6.47 8.26
C ASN A 44 -17.76 -5.36 8.20
N ILE A 45 -18.03 -4.21 8.85
CA ILE A 45 -17.10 -3.09 8.90
C ILE A 45 -16.14 -3.25 10.07
N GLY A 46 -14.86 -3.32 9.76
CA GLY A 46 -13.78 -3.26 10.74
C GLY A 46 -13.26 -1.84 10.90
N ILE A 47 -12.99 -1.47 12.14
CA ILE A 47 -12.33 -0.21 12.49
C ILE A 47 -10.95 -0.56 13.03
N ARG A 48 -9.92 0.09 12.50
CA ARG A 48 -8.55 -0.03 12.97
C ARG A 48 -7.82 1.29 12.79
N GLY A 49 -6.70 1.45 13.46
CA GLY A 49 -5.92 2.68 13.30
C GLY A 49 -4.57 2.59 13.99
N TYR A 50 -3.79 3.62 13.81
CA TYR A 50 -2.52 3.78 14.50
C TYR A 50 -2.11 5.25 14.54
N ALA A 51 -1.34 5.58 15.57
CA ALA A 51 -0.63 6.85 15.67
C ALA A 51 0.89 6.60 15.67
N GLN A 52 1.63 7.48 15.05
CA GLN A 52 3.08 7.48 15.08
C GLN A 52 3.56 8.85 15.54
N VAL A 53 4.16 8.88 16.73
CA VAL A 53 4.83 10.05 17.28
C VAL A 53 6.33 9.87 17.07
N ARG A 54 7.00 10.92 16.64
CA ARG A 54 8.45 10.94 16.47
C ARG A 54 9.07 12.13 17.20
N TYR A 55 10.29 11.95 17.62
CA TYR A 55 11.22 13.02 17.91
C TYR A 55 12.32 13.01 16.86
N ASN A 56 12.51 14.12 16.19
CA ASN A 56 13.61 14.28 15.27
C ASN A 56 14.57 15.33 15.83
N GLY A 57 15.85 14.97 15.87
CA GLY A 57 16.97 15.88 16.17
C GLY A 57 17.92 15.86 14.99
N LEU A 58 18.06 16.99 14.30
CA LEU A 58 19.00 17.10 13.21
C LEU A 58 20.41 17.30 13.79
N LEU A 59 21.30 16.35 13.54
CA LEU A 59 22.70 16.40 13.96
C LEU A 59 23.60 17.04 12.90
N SER A 60 23.05 17.50 11.79
CA SER A 60 23.81 18.08 10.68
C SER A 60 24.39 19.42 11.04
N SER A 61 25.61 19.69 10.59
CA SER A 61 26.27 20.96 10.69
C SER A 61 25.91 21.99 9.60
N ASN A 62 25.09 21.60 8.60
CA ASN A 62 24.73 22.49 7.51
C ASN A 62 23.34 23.09 7.73
N ASP A 63 23.29 24.34 8.13
CA ASP A 63 22.06 25.09 8.41
C ASP A 63 21.24 25.42 7.12
N LYS A 64 21.81 25.18 5.94
CA LYS A 64 21.20 25.48 4.64
C LYS A 64 20.56 24.27 3.94
N VAL A 65 20.60 23.09 4.56
CA VAL A 65 19.99 21.90 3.98
C VAL A 65 18.48 22.00 4.10
N SER A 66 17.81 22.14 2.99
CA SER A 66 16.37 22.00 2.89
C SER A 66 16.01 20.87 1.94
N CYS A 67 14.93 20.17 2.21
CA CYS A 67 14.45 19.11 1.34
C CYS A 67 12.93 19.11 1.32
N ASP A 68 12.35 19.49 0.18
CA ASP A 68 10.90 19.58 0.00
C ASP A 68 10.20 18.21 -0.03
N GLN A 69 10.92 17.18 -0.42
CA GLN A 69 10.39 15.83 -0.56
C GLN A 69 10.73 14.94 0.65
N CYS A 70 11.56 15.43 1.54
CA CYS A 70 11.96 14.69 2.73
C CYS A 70 10.89 14.72 3.81
N ASP A 71 11.13 14.01 4.89
CA ASP A 71 10.31 14.11 6.08
C ASP A 71 10.29 15.56 6.59
N LYS A 72 9.17 16.00 7.13
CA LYS A 72 8.96 17.34 7.70
C LYS A 72 10.01 17.75 8.75
N SER A 73 10.75 16.77 9.28
CA SER A 73 11.87 17.00 10.18
C SER A 73 13.08 17.69 9.53
N TRP A 74 13.18 17.71 8.22
CA TRP A 74 14.31 18.30 7.49
C TRP A 74 14.15 19.79 7.20
N GLY A 75 13.10 20.41 7.71
CA GLY A 75 12.82 21.81 7.47
C GLY A 75 11.93 22.06 6.26
N THR A 76 11.19 23.12 6.32
CA THR A 76 10.43 23.66 5.21
C THR A 76 11.20 24.78 4.55
N THR A 77 11.12 24.83 3.27
CA THR A 77 11.88 25.55 2.26
C THR A 77 11.94 27.06 2.33
N SER A 78 11.31 27.72 3.24
CA SER A 78 11.12 29.14 3.06
C SER A 78 12.21 30.06 3.63
N THR A 79 13.03 29.59 4.55
CA THR A 79 14.14 30.43 5.05
C THR A 79 15.28 29.59 5.63
N ALA A 80 16.47 29.80 5.11
CA ALA A 80 17.71 29.11 5.49
C ALA A 80 18.15 29.35 6.96
N ALA A 81 17.40 30.13 7.73
CA ALA A 81 17.72 30.43 9.12
C ALA A 81 17.22 29.37 10.11
N ASP A 82 16.30 28.50 9.72
CA ASP A 82 15.50 27.74 10.69
C ASP A 82 15.66 26.20 10.63
N ALA A 83 16.63 25.67 9.91
CA ALA A 83 16.91 24.23 9.92
C ALA A 83 17.21 23.70 11.34
N LYS A 84 17.73 24.53 12.23
CA LYS A 84 17.94 24.22 13.64
C LYS A 84 16.67 24.19 14.48
N SER A 85 15.59 24.81 14.02
CA SER A 85 14.34 24.96 14.77
C SER A 85 13.40 23.77 14.64
N ASN A 86 13.70 22.80 13.77
CA ASN A 86 12.82 21.65 13.51
C ASN A 86 13.07 20.44 14.42
N ASN A 87 13.93 20.58 15.41
CA ASN A 87 14.14 19.56 16.43
C ASN A 87 12.92 19.53 17.36
N GLY A 88 12.30 18.38 17.50
CA GLY A 88 11.15 18.28 18.39
C GLY A 88 10.28 17.04 18.19
N PHE A 89 9.25 16.99 19.01
CA PHE A 89 8.22 15.99 18.89
C PHE A 89 7.16 16.42 17.88
N PHE A 90 6.69 15.47 17.08
CA PHE A 90 5.57 15.67 16.16
C PHE A 90 4.80 14.38 15.91
N ILE A 91 3.54 14.52 15.51
CA ILE A 91 2.72 13.39 15.06
C ILE A 91 2.99 13.20 13.57
N ARG A 92 3.68 12.11 13.23
CA ARG A 92 4.00 11.78 11.84
C ARG A 92 2.80 11.19 11.10
N ARG A 93 2.00 10.39 11.80
CA ARG A 93 0.78 9.75 11.28
C ARG A 93 -0.23 9.59 12.41
N ALA A 94 -1.49 9.86 12.09
CA ALA A 94 -2.62 9.57 12.96
C ALA A 94 -3.78 9.12 12.07
N ARG A 95 -3.99 7.81 11.93
CA ARG A 95 -4.87 7.24 10.91
C ARG A 95 -5.91 6.35 11.53
N ILE A 96 -7.14 6.49 11.04
CA ILE A 96 -8.23 5.54 11.30
C ILE A 96 -8.59 4.91 9.96
N VAL A 97 -8.92 3.64 9.97
CA VAL A 97 -9.33 2.88 8.78
C VAL A 97 -10.69 2.29 9.04
N PHE A 98 -11.62 2.57 8.18
CA PHE A 98 -12.91 1.92 8.06
C PHE A 98 -12.86 1.04 6.81
N SER A 99 -13.06 -0.25 6.98
CA SER A 99 -13.02 -1.15 5.83
C SER A 99 -13.85 -2.39 6.05
N GLY A 100 -14.40 -2.94 4.99
CA GLY A 100 -15.18 -4.17 5.09
C GLY A 100 -15.81 -4.61 3.78
N GLN A 101 -16.32 -5.83 3.80
CA GLN A 101 -17.08 -6.41 2.71
C GLN A 101 -18.56 -6.05 2.90
N ILE A 102 -19.05 -5.03 2.20
CA ILE A 102 -20.44 -4.56 2.30
C ILE A 102 -21.40 -5.34 1.40
N HIS A 103 -20.88 -6.05 0.40
CA HIS A 103 -21.59 -6.96 -0.49
C HIS A 103 -20.61 -8.08 -0.89
N PRO A 104 -21.03 -9.30 -1.24
CA PRO A 104 -20.11 -10.37 -1.66
C PRO A 104 -19.03 -9.96 -2.66
N ASN A 105 -19.39 -9.05 -3.57
CA ASN A 105 -18.50 -8.56 -4.62
C ASN A 105 -17.97 -7.14 -4.40
N VAL A 106 -18.34 -6.46 -3.29
CA VAL A 106 -17.95 -5.07 -3.04
C VAL A 106 -17.28 -4.94 -1.69
N TYR A 107 -16.00 -4.58 -1.73
CA TYR A 107 -15.22 -4.19 -0.56
C TYR A 107 -15.00 -2.68 -0.58
N PHE A 108 -15.10 -2.03 0.58
CA PHE A 108 -14.78 -0.62 0.71
C PHE A 108 -13.63 -0.38 1.67
N TYR A 109 -12.94 0.73 1.48
CA TYR A 109 -11.84 1.15 2.33
C TYR A 109 -11.78 2.68 2.38
N ILE A 110 -11.83 3.24 3.58
CA ILE A 110 -11.70 4.68 3.81
C ILE A 110 -10.67 4.89 4.92
N GLN A 111 -9.69 5.76 4.67
CA GLN A 111 -8.62 6.08 5.61
C GLN A 111 -8.39 7.59 5.71
N PRO A 112 -8.98 8.29 6.68
CA PRO A 112 -8.53 9.62 7.07
C PRO A 112 -7.17 9.58 7.77
N ASP A 113 -6.39 10.62 7.58
CA ASP A 113 -5.13 10.91 8.27
C ASP A 113 -5.21 12.29 8.91
N PHE A 114 -5.06 12.34 10.22
CA PHE A 114 -5.17 13.55 11.02
C PHE A 114 -3.83 14.23 11.29
N ALA A 115 -2.74 13.72 10.75
CA ALA A 115 -1.39 14.25 10.93
C ALA A 115 -0.89 15.06 9.73
N SER A 116 -1.79 15.57 8.90
CA SER A 116 -1.43 16.36 7.72
C SER A 116 -1.13 17.80 8.09
N SER A 117 -0.29 18.44 7.29
CA SER A 117 0.01 19.87 7.41
C SER A 117 -0.14 20.49 6.03
N PRO A 118 -1.32 21.00 5.68
CA PRO A 118 -1.60 21.51 4.33
C PRO A 118 -0.86 22.83 4.05
N THR A 119 -0.56 23.60 5.07
CA THR A 119 0.14 24.88 4.97
C THR A 119 1.16 25.01 6.11
N SER A 120 2.15 25.89 5.94
CA SER A 120 3.11 26.21 6.99
C SER A 120 2.38 26.76 8.22
N GLY A 121 2.76 26.32 9.40
CA GLY A 121 2.19 26.73 10.67
C GLY A 121 0.90 26.03 11.10
N VAL A 122 0.29 25.20 10.25
CA VAL A 122 -0.88 24.40 10.61
C VAL A 122 -0.53 22.93 10.67
N ASN A 123 -0.62 22.33 11.84
CA ASN A 123 -0.37 20.90 12.05
C ASN A 123 -1.68 20.15 12.33
N ASN A 124 -1.64 18.83 12.10
CA ASN A 124 -2.71 17.91 12.48
C ASN A 124 -4.07 18.23 11.80
N PHE A 125 -4.02 18.54 10.52
CA PHE A 125 -5.20 18.72 9.70
C PHE A 125 -5.67 17.38 9.11
N ALA A 126 -6.98 17.16 9.09
CA ALA A 126 -7.59 15.96 8.55
C ALA A 126 -7.58 15.98 7.02
N GLN A 127 -7.12 14.90 6.39
CA GLN A 127 -7.25 14.68 4.95
C GLN A 127 -7.58 13.22 4.64
N ILE A 128 -8.21 12.99 3.51
CA ILE A 128 -8.43 11.63 3.01
C ILE A 128 -7.13 11.10 2.41
N ARG A 129 -6.65 9.98 2.92
CA ARG A 129 -5.51 9.26 2.33
C ARG A 129 -5.97 8.23 1.33
N ASP A 130 -6.87 7.35 1.72
CA ASP A 130 -7.46 6.35 0.86
C ASP A 130 -8.99 6.42 0.97
N ALA A 131 -9.70 6.34 -0.15
CA ALA A 131 -11.15 6.22 -0.23
C ALA A 131 -11.49 5.51 -1.54
N TYR A 132 -11.77 4.21 -1.48
CA TYR A 132 -12.00 3.40 -2.67
C TYR A 132 -12.95 2.23 -2.43
N PHE A 133 -13.46 1.72 -3.52
CA PHE A 133 -14.18 0.46 -3.59
C PHE A 133 -13.43 -0.53 -4.48
N ASP A 134 -13.33 -1.79 -4.04
CA ASP A 134 -12.90 -2.91 -4.86
C ASP A 134 -14.14 -3.70 -5.31
N LEU A 135 -14.37 -3.77 -6.60
CA LEU A 135 -15.43 -4.53 -7.26
C LEU A 135 -14.84 -5.83 -7.77
N SER A 136 -15.32 -6.97 -7.28
CA SER A 136 -14.87 -8.30 -7.72
C SER A 136 -15.87 -8.87 -8.72
N PHE A 137 -15.39 -9.49 -9.80
CA PHE A 137 -16.25 -10.03 -10.86
C PHE A 137 -16.48 -11.53 -10.77
N ASP A 138 -15.74 -12.19 -9.89
CA ASP A 138 -15.80 -13.63 -9.67
C ASP A 138 -15.88 -13.97 -8.16
N THR A 139 -16.37 -15.17 -7.87
CA THR A 139 -16.54 -15.66 -6.49
C THR A 139 -15.21 -15.81 -5.74
N LYS A 140 -14.11 -16.09 -6.45
CA LYS A 140 -12.77 -16.20 -5.88
C LYS A 140 -12.09 -14.85 -5.73
N LYS A 141 -12.72 -13.77 -6.23
CA LYS A 141 -12.20 -12.39 -6.22
C LYS A 141 -10.83 -12.26 -6.89
N GLU A 142 -10.58 -13.07 -7.92
CA GLU A 142 -9.33 -13.05 -8.67
C GLU A 142 -9.23 -11.83 -9.59
N PHE A 143 -10.39 -11.39 -10.12
CA PHE A 143 -10.52 -10.20 -10.97
C PHE A 143 -11.20 -9.08 -10.19
N ARG A 144 -10.51 -7.96 -10.03
CA ARG A 144 -11.00 -6.82 -9.26
C ARG A 144 -10.76 -5.51 -9.99
N VAL A 145 -11.71 -4.59 -9.87
CA VAL A 145 -11.54 -3.19 -10.24
C VAL A 145 -11.66 -2.34 -9.01
N ARG A 146 -10.63 -1.55 -8.74
CA ARG A 146 -10.61 -0.53 -7.70
C ARG A 146 -10.97 0.81 -8.30
N VAL A 147 -11.93 1.49 -7.71
CA VAL A 147 -12.33 2.84 -8.09
C VAL A 147 -12.21 3.75 -6.88
N GLY A 148 -11.51 4.87 -7.04
CA GLY A 148 -11.34 5.87 -5.98
C GLY A 148 -9.90 6.27 -5.75
N GLN A 149 -9.67 6.96 -4.63
CA GLN A 149 -8.34 7.39 -4.22
C GLN A 149 -7.63 6.27 -3.48
N SER A 150 -6.53 5.81 -4.03
CA SER A 150 -5.72 4.74 -3.44
C SER A 150 -4.25 4.85 -3.86
N LYS A 151 -3.42 3.97 -3.33
CA LYS A 151 -2.04 3.85 -3.80
C LYS A 151 -2.02 3.45 -5.27
N VAL A 152 -1.23 4.18 -6.05
CA VAL A 152 -0.91 3.80 -7.43
C VAL A 152 -0.03 2.56 -7.40
N PRO A 153 -0.33 1.49 -8.18
CA PRO A 153 0.41 0.23 -8.14
C PRO A 153 1.80 0.33 -8.78
N PHE A 154 2.66 1.17 -8.19
CA PHE A 154 4.04 1.39 -8.58
C PHE A 154 4.93 1.51 -7.35
N GLY A 155 6.09 0.85 -7.37
CA GLY A 155 7.07 0.87 -6.29
C GLY A 155 6.72 -0.06 -5.12
N PHE A 156 7.65 -0.95 -4.75
CA PHE A 156 7.43 -1.92 -3.68
C PHE A 156 7.18 -1.25 -2.33
N GLU A 157 8.05 -0.33 -1.90
CA GLU A 157 7.90 0.36 -0.62
C GLU A 157 6.68 1.27 -0.57
N ASN A 158 6.27 1.81 -1.73
CA ASN A 158 5.03 2.57 -1.84
C ASN A 158 3.82 1.71 -1.47
N LEU A 159 3.77 0.49 -1.97
CA LEU A 159 2.65 -0.42 -1.75
C LEU A 159 2.62 -0.99 -0.33
N GLN A 160 3.75 -1.07 0.38
CA GLN A 160 3.77 -1.48 1.77
C GLN A 160 2.94 -0.54 2.65
N SER A 161 2.29 -1.11 3.66
CA SER A 161 1.72 -0.29 4.74
C SER A 161 2.85 0.43 5.48
N SER A 162 2.66 1.71 5.80
CA SER A 162 3.67 2.50 6.51
C SER A 162 4.04 1.97 7.90
N GLN A 163 3.19 1.17 8.52
CA GLN A 163 3.48 0.47 9.77
C GLN A 163 4.31 -0.81 9.58
N ASN A 164 4.40 -1.31 8.34
CA ASN A 164 5.09 -2.55 8.03
C ASN A 164 6.45 -2.35 7.35
N ARG A 165 6.83 -1.11 7.02
CA ARG A 165 8.14 -0.82 6.42
C ARG A 165 9.27 -1.09 7.39
N LEU A 166 10.42 -1.49 6.87
CA LEU A 166 11.64 -1.62 7.65
C LEU A 166 12.24 -0.25 7.97
N THR A 167 12.18 0.67 7.00
CA THR A 167 12.63 2.06 7.15
C THR A 167 11.51 2.95 7.66
N LEU A 168 11.85 4.00 8.38
CA LEU A 168 10.89 4.99 8.88
C LEU A 168 10.12 5.68 7.75
N ASP A 169 10.82 6.00 6.67
CA ASP A 169 10.28 6.60 5.46
C ASP A 169 10.74 5.82 4.24
N ARG A 170 10.00 5.93 3.15
CA ARG A 170 10.31 5.26 1.89
C ARG A 170 11.36 6.01 1.08
N ASN A 171 11.98 5.33 0.17
CA ASN A 171 12.77 5.95 -0.88
C ASN A 171 11.85 6.53 -1.97
N ASP A 172 11.67 7.84 -1.98
CA ASP A 172 10.75 8.51 -2.92
C ASP A 172 11.22 8.41 -4.37
N ALA A 173 12.52 8.40 -4.63
CA ALA A 173 13.07 8.40 -5.99
C ALA A 173 12.66 7.16 -6.80
N LEU A 174 12.53 6.02 -6.15
CA LEU A 174 12.27 4.73 -6.82
C LEU A 174 10.83 4.23 -6.65
N ASN A 175 10.07 4.82 -5.72
CA ASN A 175 8.83 4.20 -5.27
C ASN A 175 7.56 4.95 -5.60
N SER A 176 7.63 6.14 -6.22
CA SER A 176 6.42 6.91 -6.45
C SER A 176 6.19 7.17 -7.93
N ALA A 177 5.02 6.77 -8.41
CA ALA A 177 4.48 7.21 -9.70
C ALA A 177 3.77 8.56 -9.60
N VAL A 178 3.60 9.06 -8.40
CA VAL A 178 2.98 10.34 -8.08
C VAL A 178 3.43 10.77 -6.69
N SER A 179 3.56 12.06 -6.46
CA SER A 179 3.85 12.62 -5.13
C SER A 179 2.83 12.08 -4.10
N ASN A 180 3.25 11.81 -2.88
CA ASN A 180 2.41 11.24 -1.81
C ASN A 180 1.83 9.84 -2.05
N GLU A 181 2.27 9.10 -3.09
CA GLU A 181 1.95 7.68 -3.33
C GLU A 181 0.54 7.40 -3.86
N ARG A 182 -0.40 8.30 -3.75
CA ARG A 182 -1.82 8.07 -3.97
C ARG A 182 -2.40 9.03 -4.96
N ASP A 183 -3.37 8.53 -5.69
CA ASP A 183 -4.16 9.39 -6.57
C ASP A 183 -5.56 8.81 -6.77
N LEU A 184 -6.44 9.63 -7.31
CA LEU A 184 -7.77 9.24 -7.73
C LEU A 184 -7.70 8.56 -9.09
N GLY A 185 -8.24 7.36 -9.19
CA GLY A 185 -8.16 6.59 -10.43
C GLY A 185 -9.02 5.33 -10.44
N VAL A 186 -8.85 4.57 -11.50
CA VAL A 186 -9.44 3.25 -11.71
C VAL A 186 -8.31 2.28 -11.99
N PHE A 187 -8.26 1.20 -11.20
CA PHE A 187 -7.20 0.21 -11.26
C PHE A 187 -7.78 -1.20 -11.36
N PHE A 188 -7.38 -1.93 -12.36
CA PHE A 188 -7.67 -3.35 -12.50
C PHE A 188 -6.56 -4.17 -11.85
N TYR A 189 -6.95 -5.21 -11.11
CA TYR A 189 -6.04 -6.18 -10.48
C TYR A 189 -6.47 -7.59 -10.82
N TRP A 190 -5.50 -8.42 -11.16
CA TRP A 190 -5.71 -9.85 -11.33
C TRP A 190 -4.64 -10.65 -10.57
N ALA A 191 -5.09 -11.63 -9.83
CA ALA A 191 -4.24 -12.68 -9.26
C ALA A 191 -5.05 -13.93 -8.96
N PRO A 192 -4.53 -15.13 -9.23
CA PRO A 192 -5.12 -16.38 -8.76
C PRO A 192 -5.31 -16.35 -7.24
N SER A 193 -6.38 -16.92 -6.73
CA SER A 193 -6.72 -16.92 -5.30
C SER A 193 -5.56 -17.41 -4.43
N LYS A 194 -4.88 -18.50 -4.83
CA LYS A 194 -3.70 -19.02 -4.14
C LYS A 194 -2.54 -18.01 -4.01
N ILE A 195 -2.38 -17.14 -5.01
CA ILE A 195 -1.32 -16.12 -4.98
C ILE A 195 -1.78 -14.92 -4.14
N ARG A 196 -3.07 -14.59 -4.14
CA ARG A 196 -3.64 -13.60 -3.24
C ARG A 196 -3.43 -13.98 -1.77
N ASP A 197 -3.68 -15.24 -1.43
CA ASP A 197 -3.44 -15.78 -0.09
C ASP A 197 -1.96 -15.67 0.29
N ARG A 198 -1.06 -15.89 -0.67
CA ARG A 198 0.38 -15.72 -0.46
C ARG A 198 0.76 -14.27 -0.20
N PHE A 199 0.25 -13.31 -0.96
CA PHE A 199 0.46 -11.89 -0.69
C PHE A 199 -0.08 -11.49 0.70
N ALA A 200 -1.24 -12.00 1.08
CA ALA A 200 -1.82 -11.75 2.40
C ALA A 200 -0.96 -12.34 3.51
N MET A 201 -0.45 -13.56 3.33
CA MET A 201 0.47 -14.24 4.26
C MET A 201 1.76 -13.43 4.45
N LEU A 202 2.39 -12.96 3.38
CA LEU A 202 3.62 -12.15 3.46
C LEU A 202 3.45 -10.87 4.31
N VAL A 203 2.24 -10.34 4.38
CA VAL A 203 1.93 -9.20 5.26
C VAL A 203 1.61 -9.66 6.68
N LYS A 204 0.74 -10.67 6.83
CA LYS A 204 0.21 -11.14 8.12
C LYS A 204 1.30 -11.75 9.00
N ASP A 205 2.18 -12.53 8.39
CA ASP A 205 3.23 -13.27 9.09
C ASP A 205 4.53 -12.44 9.27
N GLY A 206 4.45 -11.12 8.98
CA GLY A 206 5.53 -10.19 9.30
C GLY A 206 6.67 -10.10 8.30
N TYR A 207 6.57 -10.74 7.12
CA TYR A 207 7.58 -10.69 6.06
C TYR A 207 7.69 -9.35 5.34
N LYS A 208 6.91 -8.35 5.73
CA LYS A 208 6.94 -7.01 5.16
C LYS A 208 6.57 -6.93 3.67
N GLY A 209 5.68 -7.83 3.22
CA GLY A 209 5.17 -7.81 1.85
C GLY A 209 4.45 -6.51 1.48
N SER A 210 4.34 -6.25 0.17
CA SER A 210 3.64 -5.07 -0.35
C SER A 210 2.12 -5.12 -0.18
N GLY A 211 1.55 -6.32 -0.03
CA GLY A 211 0.10 -6.56 -0.04
C GLY A 211 -0.42 -7.04 -1.39
N ASP A 212 -1.73 -7.29 -1.46
CA ASP A 212 -2.37 -7.83 -2.66
C ASP A 212 -2.75 -6.71 -3.65
N TYR A 213 -1.81 -6.37 -4.51
CA TYR A 213 -2.01 -5.52 -5.69
C TYR A 213 -2.03 -6.32 -7.00
N GLY A 214 -2.38 -7.61 -6.93
CA GLY A 214 -2.42 -8.52 -8.07
C GLY A 214 -1.05 -9.01 -8.53
N VAL A 215 -1.06 -10.09 -9.29
CA VAL A 215 0.06 -10.52 -10.14
C VAL A 215 0.21 -9.56 -11.31
N PHE A 216 -0.89 -9.13 -11.86
CA PHE A 216 -1.01 -8.10 -12.89
C PHE A 216 -1.88 -6.96 -12.36
N ALA A 217 -1.42 -5.74 -12.58
CA ALA A 217 -2.18 -4.52 -12.33
C ALA A 217 -2.07 -3.59 -13.53
N PHE A 218 -3.17 -2.93 -13.85
CA PHE A 218 -3.25 -1.90 -14.88
C PHE A 218 -4.25 -0.84 -14.43
N GLY A 219 -3.97 0.44 -14.70
CA GLY A 219 -4.91 1.48 -14.31
C GLY A 219 -4.62 2.83 -14.90
N ALA A 220 -5.60 3.72 -14.74
CA ALA A 220 -5.51 5.12 -15.11
C ALA A 220 -5.85 6.00 -13.90
N TYR A 221 -5.13 7.09 -13.72
CA TYR A 221 -5.27 8.01 -12.59
C TYR A 221 -4.94 9.45 -12.99
N ASN A 222 -5.33 10.42 -12.17
CA ASN A 222 -5.18 11.83 -12.53
C ASN A 222 -3.72 12.28 -12.73
N GLY A 223 -2.78 11.76 -11.96
CA GLY A 223 -1.38 12.14 -12.04
C GLY A 223 -1.01 13.40 -11.26
N GLN A 224 -1.94 14.01 -10.54
CA GLN A 224 -1.73 15.26 -9.79
C GLN A 224 -1.52 15.05 -8.29
N THR A 225 -1.52 13.82 -7.81
CA THR A 225 -1.47 13.40 -6.41
C THR A 225 -2.81 13.50 -5.67
N ALA A 226 -2.90 12.77 -4.56
CA ALA A 226 -4.10 12.74 -3.73
C ALA A 226 -4.56 14.14 -3.30
N ASN A 227 -5.88 14.33 -3.28
CA ASN A 227 -6.55 15.55 -2.84
C ASN A 227 -6.24 16.78 -3.70
N LYS A 228 -5.80 16.58 -4.93
CA LYS A 228 -5.64 17.66 -5.92
C LYS A 228 -6.52 17.41 -7.14
N SER A 229 -7.06 18.49 -7.67
CA SER A 229 -7.83 18.44 -8.91
C SER A 229 -6.94 18.15 -10.11
N GLU A 230 -7.51 17.51 -11.12
CA GLU A 230 -6.88 17.35 -12.43
C GLU A 230 -6.54 18.73 -13.03
N ALA A 231 -5.33 18.86 -13.57
CA ALA A 231 -4.81 20.14 -14.04
C ALA A 231 -4.65 20.22 -15.56
N ASN A 232 -4.62 19.09 -16.28
CA ASN A 232 -4.26 19.10 -17.71
C ASN A 232 -5.10 18.18 -18.60
N ARG A 233 -6.08 17.45 -18.07
CA ARG A 233 -6.91 16.47 -18.78
C ARG A 233 -6.13 15.27 -19.36
N ASN A 234 -4.92 15.00 -18.88
CA ASN A 234 -4.11 13.87 -19.30
C ASN A 234 -3.99 12.87 -18.15
N LEU A 235 -4.75 11.80 -18.25
CA LEU A 235 -4.63 10.72 -17.28
C LEU A 235 -3.26 10.04 -17.40
N HIS A 236 -2.67 9.72 -16.27
CA HIS A 236 -1.54 8.82 -16.19
C HIS A 236 -2.01 7.38 -16.30
N VAL A 237 -1.20 6.54 -16.93
CA VAL A 237 -1.45 5.10 -17.05
C VAL A 237 -0.33 4.35 -16.35
N VAL A 238 -0.68 3.33 -15.57
CA VAL A 238 0.28 2.50 -14.84
C VAL A 238 0.04 1.03 -15.15
N THR A 239 1.12 0.27 -15.21
CA THR A 239 1.08 -1.19 -15.27
C THR A 239 2.11 -1.78 -14.31
N ARG A 240 1.78 -2.96 -13.74
CA ARG A 240 2.67 -3.71 -12.86
C ARG A 240 2.46 -5.20 -13.07
N VAL A 241 3.57 -5.94 -13.09
CA VAL A 241 3.58 -7.40 -13.00
C VAL A 241 4.51 -7.77 -11.85
N SER A 242 4.05 -8.65 -10.95
CA SER A 242 4.87 -9.16 -9.85
C SER A 242 4.36 -10.53 -9.44
N TYR A 243 5.26 -11.47 -9.17
CA TYR A 243 4.87 -12.84 -8.82
C TYR A 243 5.74 -13.38 -7.69
N PRO A 244 5.16 -13.79 -6.55
CA PRO A 244 5.90 -14.36 -5.43
C PRO A 244 6.13 -15.87 -5.64
N PHE A 245 7.29 -16.24 -6.21
CA PHE A 245 7.70 -17.63 -6.39
C PHE A 245 8.13 -18.23 -5.05
N VAL A 246 7.79 -19.50 -4.82
CA VAL A 246 8.32 -20.31 -3.70
C VAL A 246 9.43 -21.18 -4.24
N ILE A 247 10.63 -21.03 -3.70
CA ILE A 247 11.81 -21.78 -4.06
C ILE A 247 12.43 -22.35 -2.78
N GLY A 248 12.19 -23.65 -2.53
CA GLY A 248 12.53 -24.26 -1.26
C GLY A 248 11.77 -23.59 -0.10
N ASP A 249 12.50 -23.13 0.88
CA ASP A 249 11.96 -22.42 2.05
C ASP A 249 11.86 -20.89 1.88
N GLN A 250 12.26 -20.37 0.74
CA GLN A 250 12.29 -18.94 0.47
C GLN A 250 11.18 -18.52 -0.49
N ILE A 251 10.77 -17.27 -0.40
CA ILE A 251 9.87 -16.65 -1.38
C ILE A 251 10.64 -15.53 -2.07
N ILE A 252 10.62 -15.55 -3.39
CA ILE A 252 11.27 -14.55 -4.24
C ILE A 252 10.19 -13.87 -5.06
N GLU A 253 10.08 -12.55 -4.95
CA GLU A 253 9.11 -11.74 -5.68
C GLU A 253 9.82 -10.79 -6.65
N PRO A 254 10.14 -11.22 -7.89
CA PRO A 254 10.48 -10.32 -8.96
C PRO A 254 9.24 -9.53 -9.41
N GLY A 255 9.45 -8.29 -9.83
CA GLY A 255 8.41 -7.45 -10.38
C GLY A 255 8.95 -6.41 -11.34
N ILE A 256 8.11 -6.00 -12.28
CA ILE A 256 8.35 -4.88 -13.18
C ILE A 256 7.13 -4.00 -13.19
N GLN A 257 7.34 -2.70 -13.25
CA GLN A 257 6.29 -1.70 -13.25
C GLN A 257 6.66 -0.50 -14.10
N ALA A 258 5.66 0.09 -14.72
CA ALA A 258 5.84 1.25 -15.57
C ALA A 258 4.65 2.20 -15.43
N TYR A 259 4.89 3.48 -15.59
CA TYR A 259 3.84 4.47 -15.78
C TYR A 259 4.25 5.50 -16.79
N THR A 260 3.25 6.16 -17.38
CA THR A 260 3.42 7.29 -18.29
C THR A 260 2.23 8.23 -18.19
N GLY A 261 2.49 9.52 -18.38
CA GLY A 261 1.49 10.57 -18.39
C GLY A 261 2.12 11.92 -18.63
N LYS A 262 1.35 12.98 -18.40
CA LYS A 262 1.84 14.36 -18.49
C LYS A 262 1.55 15.07 -17.17
N TRP A 263 2.59 15.53 -16.53
CA TRP A 263 2.51 16.35 -15.33
C TRP A 263 2.28 17.82 -15.71
N ALA A 264 1.31 18.47 -15.07
CA ALA A 264 1.11 19.91 -15.21
C ALA A 264 1.84 20.65 -14.09
N PHE A 265 2.77 21.51 -14.47
CA PHE A 265 3.37 22.44 -13.53
C PHE A 265 2.39 23.56 -13.16
N GLY A 266 2.49 24.06 -11.93
CA GLY A 266 1.83 25.30 -11.55
C GLY A 266 2.38 26.50 -12.34
N SER A 267 1.73 27.64 -12.22
CA SER A 267 2.10 28.87 -12.92
C SER A 267 3.44 29.47 -12.50
N GLU A 268 4.09 28.97 -11.48
CA GLU A 268 5.36 29.50 -10.97
C GLU A 268 6.46 28.44 -11.11
N LEU A 269 7.38 28.68 -12.01
CA LEU A 269 8.68 28.06 -11.97
C LEU A 269 9.51 28.78 -10.89
N SER A 270 10.31 28.06 -10.13
CA SER A 270 11.14 28.56 -9.01
C SER A 270 12.14 29.67 -9.34
N SER A 271 12.18 30.11 -10.58
CA SER A 271 13.03 31.20 -11.10
C SER A 271 12.31 32.54 -11.25
N GLY A 272 11.08 32.69 -10.75
CA GLY A 272 10.32 33.93 -10.92
C GLY A 272 9.74 34.15 -12.34
N VAL A 273 9.89 33.20 -13.22
CA VAL A 273 9.28 33.24 -14.55
C VAL A 273 7.87 32.68 -14.46
N THR A 274 6.88 33.56 -14.56
CA THR A 274 5.48 33.18 -14.74
C THR A 274 5.26 32.74 -16.17
N THR A 275 4.95 31.47 -16.38
CA THR A 275 4.46 31.00 -17.66
C THR A 275 2.93 31.09 -17.67
N PRO A 276 2.32 31.81 -18.62
CA PRO A 276 0.86 31.96 -18.69
C PRO A 276 0.14 30.66 -19.05
N ASN A 277 0.85 29.64 -19.50
CA ASN A 277 0.30 28.34 -19.85
C ASN A 277 0.90 27.25 -18.95
N LYS A 278 0.03 26.38 -18.41
CA LYS A 278 0.45 25.17 -17.71
C LYS A 278 1.32 24.33 -18.63
N LEU A 279 2.61 24.27 -18.32
CA LEU A 279 3.53 23.41 -19.06
C LEU A 279 3.23 21.96 -18.70
N ASN A 280 2.92 21.17 -19.72
CA ASN A 280 2.78 19.73 -19.59
C ASN A 280 4.12 19.06 -19.89
N THR A 281 4.69 18.41 -18.91
CA THR A 281 5.94 17.64 -19.08
C THR A 281 5.62 16.16 -19.05
N ILE A 282 6.27 15.39 -19.91
CA ILE A 282 6.17 13.93 -19.89
C ILE A 282 6.71 13.45 -18.55
N ASP A 283 5.88 12.71 -17.81
CA ASP A 283 6.23 12.02 -16.59
C ASP A 283 6.08 10.52 -16.85
N GLN A 284 7.20 9.83 -16.91
CA GLN A 284 7.23 8.39 -17.18
C GLN A 284 8.40 7.72 -16.51
N ARG A 285 8.19 6.48 -16.10
CA ARG A 285 9.24 5.67 -15.47
C ARG A 285 8.98 4.19 -15.67
N VAL A 286 10.07 3.43 -15.83
CA VAL A 286 10.09 1.98 -15.72
C VAL A 286 10.98 1.62 -14.54
N ALA A 287 10.53 0.70 -13.69
CA ALA A 287 11.29 0.20 -12.56
C ALA A 287 11.11 -1.31 -12.42
N ALA A 288 12.15 -1.99 -11.98
CA ALA A 288 12.11 -3.38 -11.58
C ALA A 288 12.31 -3.49 -10.06
N THR A 289 11.70 -4.51 -9.47
CA THR A 289 11.88 -4.86 -8.06
C THR A 289 12.25 -6.33 -7.95
N PHE A 290 13.10 -6.63 -7.00
CA PHE A 290 13.44 -8.00 -6.64
C PHE A 290 13.45 -8.09 -5.11
N VAL A 291 12.52 -8.87 -4.57
CA VAL A 291 12.37 -9.03 -3.13
C VAL A 291 12.62 -10.48 -2.75
N LEU A 292 13.51 -10.68 -1.80
CA LEU A 292 13.76 -11.95 -1.17
C LEU A 292 13.17 -11.93 0.23
N TYR A 293 12.29 -12.86 0.53
CA TYR A 293 11.72 -13.07 1.86
C TYR A 293 12.41 -14.29 2.49
N PRO A 294 13.41 -14.06 3.33
CA PRO A 294 14.07 -15.15 4.04
C PRO A 294 13.13 -15.73 5.09
N LYS A 295 13.23 -17.03 5.30
CA LYS A 295 12.52 -17.72 6.38
C LYS A 295 13.30 -17.62 7.68
#